data_03b1e9984972076e0d5450ec16fea5e9
#
_entry.id   03b1e9984972076e0d5450ec16fea5e9
#
_cell.length_a   1.000
_cell.length_b   1.000
_cell.length_c   1.000
_cell.angle_alpha   90.00
_cell.angle_beta   90.00
_cell.angle_gamma   90.00
#
_symmetry.space_group_name_H-M   'P 1'
#
loop_
_entity.id
_entity.type
_entity.pdbx_description
1 polymer ?
#
loop_
_entity_poly.entity_id
_entity_poly.type
_entity_poly.pdbx_seq_one_letter_code
_entity_poly.pdbx_strand_id
1 'polypeptide(L)'
;GKTAFRALNNNGWNPTQFSALIGASGGAKLLGIAHLDRFLFGDYLQRSSHKMSLYGSSIGAWRHAALAGPNALEAICELQYRYLNQDWDENDKRSRTEIVDSLCQWVVDGVLDKQRAVSICSNPRFTTHIVTTRGRGLNSYRRSASVGAGMALGAISNFFSREYFCC
;
A
#
# COMPACT_ATOMS: atom_id res chain seq x y z
N GLY A 1 -11.24 -20.41 0.64
CA GLY A 1 -12.32 -21.31 0.28
C GLY A 1 -11.85 -22.77 0.17
N LYS A 2 -12.74 -23.72 -0.06
CA LYS A 2 -12.43 -25.17 -0.10
C LYS A 2 -11.33 -25.53 -1.10
N THR A 3 -11.29 -24.89 -2.26
CA THR A 3 -10.27 -25.12 -3.30
C THR A 3 -8.88 -24.70 -2.83
N ALA A 4 -8.75 -23.50 -2.26
CA ALA A 4 -7.47 -23.01 -1.74
C ALA A 4 -6.98 -23.89 -0.58
N PHE A 5 -7.88 -24.31 0.32
CA PHE A 5 -7.53 -25.22 1.41
C PHE A 5 -6.99 -26.57 0.91
N ARG A 6 -7.64 -27.16 -0.11
CA ARG A 6 -7.15 -28.39 -0.75
C ARG A 6 -5.79 -28.20 -1.41
N ALA A 7 -5.58 -27.08 -2.10
CA ALA A 7 -4.30 -26.78 -2.73
C ALA A 7 -3.16 -26.69 -1.69
N LEU A 8 -3.39 -26.01 -0.58
CA LEU A 8 -2.42 -25.90 0.52
C LEU A 8 -2.16 -27.23 1.19
N ASN A 9 -3.18 -28.06 1.41
CA ASN A 9 -3.00 -29.41 2.00
C ASN A 9 -2.18 -30.33 1.10
N ASN A 10 -2.41 -30.27 -0.22
CA ASN A 10 -1.75 -31.17 -1.15
C ASN A 10 -0.32 -30.74 -1.48
N ASN A 11 -0.06 -29.43 -1.58
CA ASN A 11 1.18 -28.87 -2.10
C ASN A 11 2.03 -28.15 -1.01
N GLY A 12 1.51 -28.06 0.22
CA GLY A 12 2.12 -27.25 1.28
C GLY A 12 2.09 -25.75 0.99
N TRP A 13 2.83 -25.01 1.79
CA TRP A 13 3.01 -23.56 1.60
C TRP A 13 4.12 -23.29 0.58
N ASN A 14 3.82 -23.40 -0.70
CA ASN A 14 4.76 -23.13 -1.78
C ASN A 14 4.46 -21.74 -2.40
N PRO A 15 5.47 -20.83 -2.50
CA PRO A 15 5.27 -19.50 -3.09
C PRO A 15 4.67 -19.53 -4.50
N THR A 16 4.96 -20.55 -5.31
CA THR A 16 4.46 -20.67 -6.69
C THR A 16 2.95 -20.83 -6.81
N GLN A 17 2.26 -21.13 -5.70
CA GLN A 17 0.80 -21.21 -5.68
C GLN A 17 0.11 -19.84 -5.66
N PHE A 18 0.87 -18.78 -5.41
CA PHE A 18 0.34 -17.42 -5.28
C PHE A 18 0.72 -16.59 -6.51
N SER A 19 -0.25 -16.26 -7.34
CA SER A 19 -0.06 -15.41 -8.53
C SER A 19 -0.20 -13.92 -8.25
N ALA A 20 -0.76 -13.57 -7.10
CA ALA A 20 -0.96 -12.19 -6.69
C ALA A 20 -0.77 -11.99 -5.19
N LEU A 21 -0.29 -10.80 -4.82
CA LEU A 21 -0.22 -10.32 -3.45
C LEU A 21 -1.07 -9.04 -3.34
N ILE A 22 -1.96 -8.98 -2.35
CA ILE A 22 -2.85 -7.85 -2.14
C ILE A 22 -2.44 -7.12 -0.86
N GLY A 23 -2.05 -5.86 -1.00
CA GLY A 23 -1.66 -4.96 0.08
C GLY A 23 -2.78 -3.97 0.39
N ALA A 24 -3.49 -4.19 1.49
CA ALA A 24 -4.55 -3.30 1.93
C ALA A 24 -4.02 -1.98 2.51
N SER A 25 -4.83 -0.94 2.44
CA SER A 25 -4.66 0.29 3.21
C SER A 25 -4.71 -0.02 4.71
N GLY A 26 -4.02 0.76 5.52
CA GLY A 26 -4.05 0.53 6.96
C GLY A 26 -3.13 1.42 7.78
N GLY A 27 -2.34 2.28 7.14
CA GLY A 27 -1.42 3.18 7.84
C GLY A 27 -0.49 2.41 8.79
N ALA A 28 -0.47 2.78 10.05
CA ALA A 28 0.39 2.19 11.08
C ALA A 28 0.21 0.67 11.30
N LYS A 29 -0.85 0.05 10.77
CA LYS A 29 -1.05 -1.40 10.84
C LYS A 29 0.08 -2.19 10.15
N LEU A 30 0.85 -1.54 9.26
CA LEU A 30 2.06 -2.15 8.68
C LEU A 30 3.05 -2.59 9.77
N LEU A 31 3.12 -1.87 10.89
CA LEU A 31 4.02 -2.21 11.99
C LEU A 31 3.60 -3.51 12.70
N GLY A 32 2.28 -3.78 12.76
CA GLY A 32 1.75 -5.02 13.34
C GLY A 32 2.09 -6.28 12.52
N ILE A 33 2.39 -6.13 11.23
CA ILE A 33 2.79 -7.24 10.35
C ILE A 33 4.27 -7.17 9.94
N ALA A 34 5.07 -6.36 10.63
CA ALA A 34 6.45 -6.09 10.26
C ALA A 34 7.31 -7.36 10.15
N HIS A 35 7.19 -8.28 11.12
CA HIS A 35 7.92 -9.54 11.09
C HIS A 35 7.47 -10.46 9.93
N LEU A 36 6.16 -10.46 9.63
CA LEU A 36 5.62 -11.21 8.50
C LEU A 36 6.18 -10.66 7.17
N ASP A 37 6.22 -9.34 7.01
CA ASP A 37 6.79 -8.72 5.80
C ASP A 37 8.26 -9.05 5.61
N ARG A 38 9.06 -9.00 6.68
CA ARG A 38 10.48 -9.37 6.64
C ARG A 38 10.66 -10.84 6.23
N PHE A 39 9.85 -11.74 6.78
CA PHE A 39 9.87 -13.14 6.38
C PHE A 39 9.42 -13.33 4.93
N LEU A 40 8.30 -12.72 4.53
CA LEU A 40 7.78 -12.85 3.18
C LEU A 40 8.77 -12.30 2.14
N PHE A 41 9.33 -11.10 2.38
CA PHE A 41 10.15 -10.40 1.38
C PHE A 41 11.61 -10.85 1.40
N GLY A 42 12.13 -11.23 2.57
CA GLY A 42 13.52 -11.65 2.72
C GLY A 42 13.77 -13.14 2.47
N ASP A 43 12.75 -13.99 2.68
CA ASP A 43 12.91 -15.45 2.60
C ASP A 43 11.84 -16.10 1.74
N TYR A 44 10.57 -16.11 2.19
CA TYR A 44 9.53 -16.95 1.62
C TYR A 44 9.31 -16.74 0.11
N LEU A 45 9.12 -15.51 -0.31
CA LEU A 45 8.95 -15.19 -1.71
C LEU A 45 10.24 -15.33 -2.53
N GLN A 46 11.40 -15.27 -1.89
CA GLN A 46 12.70 -15.45 -2.58
C GLN A 46 12.98 -16.91 -2.95
N ARG A 47 12.24 -17.86 -2.41
CA ARG A 47 12.37 -19.29 -2.74
C ARG A 47 11.88 -19.64 -4.15
N SER A 48 11.31 -18.69 -4.87
CA SER A 48 10.78 -18.88 -6.22
C SER A 48 10.98 -17.64 -7.07
N SER A 49 11.13 -17.83 -8.38
CA SER A 49 11.27 -16.77 -9.38
C SER A 49 10.00 -16.57 -10.23
N HIS A 50 8.87 -17.20 -9.88
CA HIS A 50 7.64 -17.09 -10.65
C HIS A 50 7.11 -15.65 -10.70
N LYS A 51 6.40 -15.32 -11.76
CA LYS A 51 5.79 -13.99 -11.95
C LYS A 51 4.61 -13.80 -11.01
N MET A 52 4.48 -12.60 -10.45
CA MET A 52 3.43 -12.27 -9.50
C MET A 52 2.95 -10.83 -9.71
N SER A 53 1.64 -10.62 -9.59
CA SER A 53 1.03 -9.29 -9.59
C SER A 53 0.89 -8.75 -8.17
N LEU A 54 1.32 -7.52 -7.94
CA LEU A 54 1.28 -6.84 -6.64
C LEU A 54 0.23 -5.73 -6.70
N TYR A 55 -0.90 -5.91 -6.03
CA TYR A 55 -1.97 -4.91 -5.94
C TYR A 55 -1.91 -4.22 -4.59
N GLY A 56 -1.57 -2.93 -4.57
CA GLY A 56 -1.43 -2.17 -3.34
C GLY A 56 -2.27 -0.90 -3.30
N SER A 57 -2.84 -0.59 -2.14
CA SER A 57 -3.52 0.66 -1.85
C SER A 57 -2.89 1.34 -0.65
N SER A 58 -2.60 2.66 -0.76
CA SER A 58 -1.97 3.43 0.32
C SER A 58 -0.67 2.74 0.79
N ILE A 59 -0.50 2.51 2.09
CA ILE A 59 0.67 1.82 2.67
C ILE A 59 0.91 0.44 2.05
N GLY A 60 -0.12 -0.24 1.55
CA GLY A 60 0.02 -1.49 0.83
C GLY A 60 0.80 -1.32 -0.48
N ALA A 61 0.63 -0.20 -1.18
CA ALA A 61 1.42 0.12 -2.38
C ALA A 61 2.89 0.39 -2.04
N TRP A 62 3.18 1.06 -0.93
CA TRP A 62 4.56 1.32 -0.48
C TRP A 62 5.28 0.03 -0.09
N ARG A 63 4.60 -0.88 0.61
CA ARG A 63 5.12 -2.22 0.93
C ARG A 63 5.45 -3.01 -0.35
N HIS A 64 4.58 -2.95 -1.34
CA HIS A 64 4.81 -3.62 -2.62
C HIS A 64 5.93 -2.96 -3.44
N ALA A 65 6.12 -1.66 -3.35
CA ALA A 65 7.28 -0.98 -3.92
C ALA A 65 8.60 -1.47 -3.29
N ALA A 66 8.62 -1.63 -1.96
CA ALA A 66 9.77 -2.22 -1.27
C ALA A 66 10.06 -3.65 -1.75
N LEU A 67 9.03 -4.50 -1.93
CA LEU A 67 9.18 -5.87 -2.44
C LEU A 67 9.68 -5.92 -3.88
N ALA A 68 9.14 -5.07 -4.76
CA ALA A 68 9.47 -5.07 -6.19
C ALA A 68 10.79 -4.34 -6.52
N GLY A 69 11.31 -3.56 -5.59
CA GLY A 69 12.58 -2.87 -5.71
C GLY A 69 13.80 -3.78 -5.45
N PRO A 70 14.99 -3.25 -5.60
CA PRO A 70 16.21 -3.92 -5.19
C PRO A 70 16.27 -4.04 -3.65
N ASN A 71 16.87 -5.11 -3.14
CA ASN A 71 17.06 -5.33 -1.70
C ASN A 71 15.76 -5.26 -0.89
N ALA A 72 14.76 -6.07 -1.25
CA ALA A 72 13.42 -6.05 -0.68
C ALA A 72 13.39 -6.07 0.86
N LEU A 73 14.26 -6.86 1.50
CA LEU A 73 14.35 -6.93 2.97
C LEU A 73 14.82 -5.61 3.59
N GLU A 74 15.86 -5.01 3.03
CA GLU A 74 16.37 -3.72 3.47
C GLU A 74 15.32 -2.62 3.26
N ALA A 75 14.70 -2.58 2.08
CA ALA A 75 13.68 -1.60 1.75
C ALA A 75 12.45 -1.67 2.67
N ILE A 76 11.99 -2.87 3.03
CA ILE A 76 10.86 -3.00 3.96
C ILE A 76 11.24 -2.62 5.38
N CYS A 77 12.46 -2.91 5.82
CA CYS A 77 12.95 -2.48 7.14
C CYS A 77 13.06 -0.95 7.20
N GLU A 78 13.59 -0.31 6.16
CA GLU A 78 13.69 1.15 6.07
C GLU A 78 12.31 1.82 6.05
N LEU A 79 11.36 1.27 5.29
CA LEU A 79 9.97 1.73 5.29
C LEU A 79 9.36 1.70 6.70
N GLN A 80 9.53 0.59 7.41
CA GLN A 80 9.02 0.42 8.76
C GLN A 80 9.68 1.37 9.76
N TYR A 81 10.99 1.53 9.66
CA TYR A 81 11.77 2.44 10.50
C TYR A 81 11.31 3.90 10.31
N ARG A 82 11.23 4.38 9.06
CA ARG A 82 10.76 5.73 8.78
C ARG A 82 9.31 5.93 9.18
N TYR A 83 8.45 4.95 8.95
CA TYR A 83 7.05 5.04 9.36
C TYR A 83 6.88 5.14 10.88
N LEU A 84 7.70 4.42 11.65
CA LEU A 84 7.68 4.45 13.11
C LEU A 84 8.23 5.77 13.69
N ASN A 85 9.23 6.34 13.02
CA ASN A 85 9.94 7.53 13.49
C ASN A 85 9.44 8.82 12.80
N GLN A 86 8.20 8.81 12.28
CA GLN A 86 7.57 10.05 11.85
C GLN A 86 7.33 10.94 13.05
N ASP A 87 7.85 12.16 12.99
CA ASP A 87 7.71 13.16 14.03
C ASP A 87 7.43 14.54 13.41
N TRP A 88 6.70 15.37 14.13
CA TRP A 88 6.41 16.74 13.74
C TRP A 88 6.32 17.63 14.98
N ASP A 89 6.71 18.88 14.84
CA ASP A 89 6.56 19.88 15.89
C ASP A 89 5.06 20.29 16.01
N GLU A 90 4.49 20.21 17.20
CA GLU A 90 3.13 20.66 17.49
C GLU A 90 2.94 22.16 17.22
N ASN A 91 4.02 22.94 17.26
CA ASN A 91 4.03 24.37 16.97
C ASN A 91 4.30 24.69 15.50
N ASP A 92 4.37 23.67 14.62
CA ASP A 92 4.58 23.86 13.19
C ASP A 92 3.45 24.69 12.58
N LYS A 93 3.84 25.83 11.98
CA LYS A 93 2.88 26.79 11.38
C LYS A 93 2.36 26.38 10.01
N ARG A 94 2.89 25.29 9.44
CA ARG A 94 2.40 24.74 8.17
C ARG A 94 0.97 24.21 8.32
N SER A 95 0.26 24.16 7.22
CA SER A 95 -1.05 23.49 7.21
C SER A 95 -0.89 21.99 7.47
N ARG A 96 -1.94 21.35 8.01
CA ARG A 96 -1.95 19.89 8.23
C ARG A 96 -1.64 19.10 6.96
N THR A 97 -2.08 19.59 5.80
CA THR A 97 -1.79 18.96 4.50
C THR A 97 -0.30 18.99 4.20
N GLU A 98 0.35 20.14 4.37
CA GLU A 98 1.79 20.28 4.13
C GLU A 98 2.63 19.42 5.08
N ILE A 99 2.23 19.32 6.35
CA ILE A 99 2.87 18.42 7.32
C ILE A 99 2.74 16.97 6.86
N VAL A 100 1.53 16.52 6.54
CA VAL A 100 1.29 15.15 6.07
C VAL A 100 2.05 14.86 4.77
N ASP A 101 2.04 15.78 3.82
CA ASP A 101 2.77 15.62 2.56
C ASP A 101 4.27 15.47 2.81
N SER A 102 4.86 16.28 3.71
CA SER A 102 6.29 16.20 4.04
C SER A 102 6.64 14.89 4.76
N LEU A 103 5.78 14.40 5.66
CA LEU A 103 5.98 13.12 6.34
C LEU A 103 5.87 11.94 5.35
N CYS A 104 4.87 11.98 4.46
CA CYS A 104 4.72 10.97 3.42
C CYS A 104 5.94 10.96 2.49
N GLN A 105 6.42 12.14 2.07
CA GLN A 105 7.59 12.26 1.22
C GLN A 105 8.83 11.67 1.91
N TRP A 106 9.07 12.01 3.17
CA TRP A 106 10.18 11.47 3.94
C TRP A 106 10.16 9.93 4.04
N VAL A 107 8.97 9.33 4.23
CA VAL A 107 8.84 7.87 4.26
C VAL A 107 9.09 7.27 2.88
N VAL A 108 8.51 7.86 1.83
CA VAL A 108 8.63 7.38 0.45
C VAL A 108 10.08 7.47 -0.05
N ASP A 109 10.79 8.53 0.28
CA ASP A 109 12.20 8.73 -0.12
C ASP A 109 13.12 7.60 0.37
N GLY A 110 12.73 6.88 1.42
CA GLY A 110 13.47 5.72 1.91
C GLY A 110 13.36 4.48 1.01
N VAL A 111 12.29 4.38 0.24
CA VAL A 111 11.99 3.18 -0.58
C VAL A 111 11.84 3.47 -2.06
N LEU A 112 11.70 4.73 -2.46
CA LEU A 112 11.37 5.13 -3.82
C LEU A 112 12.14 6.38 -4.26
N ASP A 113 13.36 6.19 -4.72
CA ASP A 113 14.08 7.17 -5.53
C ASP A 113 13.89 6.91 -7.03
N LYS A 114 14.45 7.76 -7.89
CA LYS A 114 14.34 7.61 -9.35
C LYS A 114 14.90 6.28 -9.86
N GLN A 115 16.01 5.82 -9.31
CA GLN A 115 16.66 4.58 -9.73
C GLN A 115 15.86 3.36 -9.28
N ARG A 116 15.36 3.39 -8.04
CA ARG A 116 14.46 2.34 -7.52
C ARG A 116 13.15 2.31 -8.29
N ALA A 117 12.57 3.47 -8.64
CA ALA A 117 11.36 3.52 -9.46
C ALA A 117 11.55 2.84 -10.82
N VAL A 118 12.67 3.09 -11.51
CA VAL A 118 13.01 2.40 -12.76
C VAL A 118 13.15 0.89 -12.54
N SER A 119 13.83 0.47 -11.47
CA SER A 119 14.00 -0.95 -11.14
C SER A 119 12.65 -1.64 -10.85
N ILE A 120 11.74 -0.96 -10.16
CA ILE A 120 10.38 -1.48 -9.88
C ILE A 120 9.59 -1.63 -11.18
N CYS A 121 9.60 -0.61 -12.04
CA CYS A 121 8.87 -0.63 -13.31
C CYS A 121 9.41 -1.65 -14.30
N SER A 122 10.69 -1.95 -14.25
CA SER A 122 11.35 -2.93 -15.12
C SER A 122 11.50 -4.31 -14.48
N ASN A 123 10.93 -4.54 -13.31
CA ASN A 123 11.07 -5.81 -12.61
C ASN A 123 10.47 -6.97 -13.43
N PRO A 124 11.26 -7.99 -13.82
CA PRO A 124 10.79 -9.08 -14.68
C PRO A 124 9.83 -10.04 -13.97
N ARG A 125 9.82 -10.01 -12.64
CA ARG A 125 9.07 -10.93 -11.78
C ARG A 125 7.80 -10.30 -11.23
N PHE A 126 7.89 -9.06 -10.76
CA PHE A 126 6.78 -8.37 -10.09
C PHE A 126 6.17 -7.30 -11.00
N THR A 127 4.86 -7.40 -11.24
CA THR A 127 4.08 -6.33 -11.86
C THR A 127 3.33 -5.58 -10.77
N THR A 128 3.67 -4.32 -10.56
CA THR A 128 3.09 -3.50 -9.48
C THR A 128 1.88 -2.71 -10.00
N HIS A 129 0.77 -2.85 -9.29
CA HIS A 129 -0.48 -2.13 -9.54
C HIS A 129 -0.84 -1.28 -8.32
N ILE A 130 -0.96 0.03 -8.51
CA ILE A 130 -1.35 0.97 -7.45
C ILE A 130 -2.84 1.24 -7.58
N VAL A 131 -3.59 0.84 -6.56
CA VAL A 131 -5.02 1.10 -6.47
C VAL A 131 -5.24 2.49 -5.92
N THR A 132 -5.89 3.34 -6.71
CA THR A 132 -6.18 4.74 -6.36
C THR A 132 -7.67 5.00 -6.46
N THR A 133 -8.12 6.07 -5.81
CA THR A 133 -9.48 6.57 -5.89
C THR A 133 -9.50 7.93 -6.59
N ARG A 134 -10.51 8.19 -7.39
CA ARG A 134 -10.74 9.48 -8.01
C ARG A 134 -11.94 10.15 -7.38
N GLY A 135 -11.72 11.31 -6.75
CA GLY A 135 -12.82 12.15 -6.25
C GLY A 135 -13.70 12.64 -7.40
N ARG A 136 -15.02 12.56 -7.22
CA ARG A 136 -16.02 13.06 -8.17
C ARG A 136 -16.95 14.07 -7.48
N GLY A 137 -17.59 14.95 -8.26
CA GLY A 137 -18.49 15.98 -7.74
C GLY A 137 -17.80 16.87 -6.70
N LEU A 138 -18.40 17.08 -5.55
CA LEU A 138 -17.83 17.89 -4.47
C LEU A 138 -16.50 17.36 -3.93
N ASN A 139 -16.26 16.05 -4.01
CA ASN A 139 -15.02 15.44 -3.57
C ASN A 139 -13.84 15.66 -4.55
N SER A 140 -14.07 16.23 -5.74
CA SER A 140 -13.00 16.59 -6.67
C SER A 140 -12.31 17.91 -6.33
N TYR A 141 -12.91 18.73 -5.47
CA TYR A 141 -12.34 20.01 -5.04
C TYR A 141 -11.39 19.82 -3.86
N ARG A 142 -10.24 20.54 -3.87
CA ARG A 142 -9.25 20.49 -2.77
C ARG A 142 -9.66 21.25 -1.50
N ARG A 143 -10.86 21.81 -1.44
CA ARG A 143 -11.37 22.56 -0.28
C ARG A 143 -11.99 21.59 0.74
N SER A 144 -11.54 21.64 1.99
CA SER A 144 -12.02 20.75 3.06
C SER A 144 -13.54 20.79 3.25
N ALA A 145 -14.17 21.96 3.12
CA ALA A 145 -15.62 22.12 3.19
C ALA A 145 -16.35 21.36 2.06
N SER A 146 -15.83 21.42 0.83
CA SER A 146 -16.42 20.72 -0.31
C SER A 146 -16.28 19.20 -0.16
N VAL A 147 -15.12 18.74 0.28
CA VAL A 147 -14.87 17.32 0.56
C VAL A 147 -15.78 16.83 1.69
N GLY A 148 -15.90 17.58 2.79
CA GLY A 148 -16.79 17.25 3.91
C GLY A 148 -18.25 17.15 3.49
N ALA A 149 -18.74 18.11 2.71
CA ALA A 149 -20.10 18.08 2.15
C ALA A 149 -20.30 16.88 1.20
N GLY A 150 -19.34 16.60 0.32
CA GLY A 150 -19.40 15.46 -0.59
C GLY A 150 -19.41 14.12 0.15
N MET A 151 -18.60 13.98 1.22
CA MET A 151 -18.60 12.77 2.06
C MET A 151 -19.92 12.61 2.82
N ALA A 152 -20.49 13.69 3.37
CA ALA A 152 -21.80 13.66 4.05
C ALA A 152 -22.91 13.24 3.09
N LEU A 153 -22.97 13.80 1.89
CA LEU A 153 -23.93 13.40 0.86
C LEU A 153 -23.74 11.94 0.47
N GLY A 154 -22.50 11.48 0.30
CA GLY A 154 -22.20 10.08 0.03
C GLY A 154 -22.67 9.15 1.15
N ALA A 155 -22.46 9.51 2.41
CA ALA A 155 -22.91 8.72 3.55
C ALA A 155 -24.44 8.63 3.61
N ILE A 156 -25.14 9.75 3.39
CA ILE A 156 -26.61 9.80 3.33
C ILE A 156 -27.13 8.94 2.18
N SER A 157 -26.56 9.07 0.98
CA SER A 157 -26.94 8.27 -0.19
C SER A 157 -26.74 6.77 0.06
N ASN A 158 -25.62 6.38 0.69
CA ASN A 158 -25.34 4.99 1.04
C ASN A 158 -26.30 4.42 2.09
N PHE A 159 -26.86 5.29 2.96
CA PHE A 159 -27.88 4.88 3.93
C PHE A 159 -29.20 4.50 3.24
N PHE A 160 -29.58 5.21 2.18
CA PHE A 160 -30.81 4.96 1.43
C PHE A 160 -30.66 3.88 0.36
N SER A 161 -29.52 3.77 -0.31
CA SER A 161 -29.24 2.72 -1.30
C SER A 161 -27.75 2.53 -1.52
N ARG A 162 -27.28 1.28 -1.34
CA ARG A 162 -25.88 0.91 -1.67
C ARG A 162 -25.60 0.89 -3.16
N GLU A 163 -26.62 0.75 -4.00
CA GLU A 163 -26.47 0.67 -5.47
C GLU A 163 -25.95 1.99 -6.06
N TYR A 164 -26.31 3.13 -5.47
CA TYR A 164 -25.80 4.44 -5.89
C TYR A 164 -24.31 4.67 -5.57
N PHE A 165 -23.70 3.83 -4.75
CA PHE A 165 -22.30 3.98 -4.35
C PHE A 165 -21.31 3.28 -5.30
N CYS A 166 -21.80 2.40 -6.17
CA CYS A 166 -20.99 1.54 -7.06
C CYS A 166 -20.88 2.09 -8.50
N CYS A 167 -21.41 3.29 -8.79
CA CYS A 167 -21.37 3.91 -10.10
C CYS A 167 -20.24 4.92 -10.29
#